data_94ffbe7f6499d87ac8b2fd06f9cf24ff
#
_entry.id   94ffbe7f6499d87ac8b2fd06f9cf24ff
#
_cell.length_a   1.000
_cell.length_b   1.000
_cell.length_c   1.000
_cell.angle_alpha   90.00
_cell.angle_beta   90.00
_cell.angle_gamma   90.00
#
_symmetry.space_group_name_H-M   'P 1'
#
loop_
_entity.id
_entity.type
_entity.pdbx_description
1 polymer ?
#
loop_
_entity_poly.entity_id
_entity_poly.type
_entity_poly.pdbx_seq_one_letter_code
_entity_poly.pdbx_strand_id
1 'polypeptide(L)'
;MARKAAQPRLGAGGAAPQNGRQAARQNLAAATTKKGGAAEQNLTTAQGLLSIQPKKQKGRRPSAGKWQPYDYESAYELPLDQLTEQQVQEMIDRERRVVYATKTVKHGHQFDVEIFPDFTHLPGNLPKDCSNREAQRNLNDRNSRKECERRINENFGPDDYWVTLTCLPREEPQTMEDALRLFQNYIKRINYRRKKRGLEPARYVYVTDWTKNGRRVHTHYHLVMDGGLPMDEVLELWGLGRKNTVEYLTLDERGLSGLAYYITKPHASDTEDIKHKKRWTASKNLRRPVERKNHQAFGRRKVEALAKAPADMFAAMEKKYPLYWCEVAEARHNGINGYFYLRAVLRERCQPGDLVTITGKPELLEQLPDVIQRKLAKYRRFAVVSVDYSTPGWETAILQPIGTKDRIACPARACIVN
;
A
#
# COMPACT_ATOMS: atom_id res chain seq x y z
N MET A 1 60.51 -8.72 18.82
CA MET A 1 60.29 -10.09 18.31
C MET A 1 59.09 -10.10 17.41
N ALA A 2 59.37 -10.20 16.10
CA ALA A 2 58.37 -10.16 15.03
C ALA A 2 57.74 -11.55 14.80
N ARG A 3 56.44 -11.66 14.66
CA ARG A 3 55.83 -12.84 14.08
C ARG A 3 55.16 -12.50 12.76
N LYS A 4 55.66 -13.19 11.71
CA LYS A 4 55.29 -13.13 10.32
C LYS A 4 53.82 -13.52 10.08
N ALA A 5 53.16 -12.75 9.19
CA ALA A 5 51.91 -13.14 8.56
C ALA A 5 52.19 -14.17 7.45
N ALA A 6 51.33 -15.20 7.38
CA ALA A 6 51.33 -16.18 6.30
C ALA A 6 50.21 -15.84 5.30
N GLN A 7 50.57 -15.72 4.04
CA GLN A 7 49.67 -15.63 2.88
C GLN A 7 49.15 -17.03 2.50
N PRO A 8 47.92 -17.21 2.06
CA PRO A 8 47.49 -18.44 1.39
C PRO A 8 47.67 -18.32 -0.14
N ARG A 9 48.15 -19.40 -0.70
CA ARG A 9 48.47 -19.63 -2.11
C ARG A 9 47.22 -19.70 -2.98
N LEU A 10 47.33 -19.11 -4.17
CA LEU A 10 46.46 -19.34 -5.33
C LEU A 10 46.59 -20.78 -5.83
N GLY A 11 45.51 -21.50 -5.95
CA GLY A 11 45.41 -22.81 -6.61
C GLY A 11 44.59 -22.70 -7.89
N ALA A 12 45.14 -23.23 -8.93
CA ALA A 12 44.67 -23.15 -10.32
C ALA A 12 43.47 -24.04 -10.66
N GLY A 13 42.68 -23.55 -11.63
CA GLY A 13 42.11 -24.33 -12.73
C GLY A 13 41.13 -25.48 -12.40
N GLY A 14 39.86 -25.25 -12.65
CA GLY A 14 38.84 -26.26 -12.83
C GLY A 14 37.79 -25.85 -13.85
N ALA A 15 37.77 -26.53 -14.98
CA ALA A 15 36.88 -26.28 -16.12
C ALA A 15 35.40 -26.43 -15.76
N ALA A 16 34.57 -25.52 -16.25
CA ALA A 16 33.12 -25.58 -16.14
C ALA A 16 32.53 -26.65 -17.07
N PRO A 17 31.55 -27.44 -16.62
CA PRO A 17 30.91 -28.44 -17.50
C PRO A 17 29.90 -27.77 -18.45
N GLN A 18 30.07 -28.06 -19.75
CA GLN A 18 29.23 -27.54 -20.85
C GLN A 18 27.82 -28.19 -20.97
N ASN A 19 27.33 -28.90 -19.99
CA ASN A 19 26.10 -29.68 -20.10
C ASN A 19 24.78 -28.97 -19.70
N GLY A 20 24.82 -27.71 -19.33
CA GLY A 20 23.59 -26.98 -18.91
C GLY A 20 22.70 -26.46 -20.04
N ARG A 21 23.22 -26.34 -21.27
CA ARG A 21 22.44 -25.73 -22.38
C ARG A 21 21.57 -26.71 -23.18
N GLN A 22 21.86 -28.01 -23.15
CA GLN A 22 21.01 -28.99 -23.81
C GLN A 22 19.77 -29.39 -23.00
N ALA A 23 19.85 -29.45 -21.70
CA ALA A 23 18.70 -29.74 -20.84
C ALA A 23 17.62 -28.61 -20.86
N ALA A 24 18.04 -27.36 -20.99
CA ALA A 24 17.12 -26.25 -21.08
C ALA A 24 16.33 -26.18 -22.40
N ARG A 25 16.89 -26.69 -23.50
CA ARG A 25 16.20 -26.75 -24.80
C ARG A 25 15.20 -27.89 -24.88
N GLN A 26 15.45 -29.02 -24.22
CA GLN A 26 14.51 -30.15 -24.19
C GLN A 26 13.29 -29.86 -23.32
N ASN A 27 13.45 -29.10 -22.22
CA ASN A 27 12.32 -28.72 -21.36
C ASN A 27 11.42 -27.66 -22.01
N LEU A 28 11.94 -26.83 -22.92
CA LEU A 28 11.15 -25.84 -23.64
C LEU A 28 10.29 -26.49 -24.75
N ALA A 29 10.79 -27.52 -25.39
CA ALA A 29 10.03 -28.27 -26.39
C ALA A 29 8.92 -29.13 -25.79
N ALA A 30 9.10 -29.66 -24.57
CA ALA A 30 8.08 -30.41 -23.85
C ALA A 30 6.95 -29.55 -23.29
N ALA A 31 7.23 -28.25 -23.00
CA ALA A 31 6.21 -27.31 -22.49
C ALA A 31 5.28 -26.81 -23.61
N THR A 32 5.76 -26.73 -24.84
CA THR A 32 4.95 -26.25 -25.99
C THR A 32 3.98 -27.31 -26.51
N THR A 33 4.33 -28.59 -26.40
CA THR A 33 3.43 -29.70 -26.83
C THR A 33 2.28 -30.00 -25.86
N LYS A 34 2.44 -29.65 -24.55
CA LYS A 34 1.34 -29.80 -23.57
C LYS A 34 0.30 -28.67 -23.61
N LYS A 35 0.63 -27.51 -24.17
CA LYS A 35 -0.34 -26.41 -24.30
C LYS A 35 -1.36 -26.56 -25.42
N GLY A 36 -1.03 -27.31 -26.47
CA GLY A 36 -1.94 -27.58 -27.58
C GLY A 36 -3.13 -28.45 -27.22
N GLY A 37 -2.95 -29.42 -26.33
CA GLY A 37 -4.01 -30.35 -25.92
C GLY A 37 -5.03 -29.78 -24.94
N ALA A 38 -4.63 -28.81 -24.13
CA ALA A 38 -5.53 -28.19 -23.16
C ALA A 38 -6.46 -27.11 -23.79
N ALA A 39 -6.00 -26.45 -24.87
CA ALA A 39 -6.78 -25.44 -25.57
C ALA A 39 -7.97 -26.07 -26.34
N GLU A 40 -7.80 -27.20 -26.97
CA GLU A 40 -8.89 -27.92 -27.68
C GLU A 40 -9.96 -28.47 -26.72
N GLN A 41 -9.59 -28.95 -25.53
CA GLN A 41 -10.58 -29.41 -24.55
C GLN A 41 -11.40 -28.28 -23.94
N ASN A 42 -10.82 -27.11 -23.78
CA ASN A 42 -11.54 -25.95 -23.25
C ASN A 42 -12.49 -25.30 -24.25
N LEU A 43 -12.19 -25.36 -25.56
CA LEU A 43 -13.12 -24.90 -26.62
C LEU A 43 -14.43 -25.71 -26.64
N THR A 44 -14.34 -27.02 -26.42
CA THR A 44 -15.52 -27.91 -26.40
C THR A 44 -16.43 -27.61 -25.20
N THR A 45 -15.85 -27.25 -24.06
CA THR A 45 -16.60 -26.88 -22.84
C THR A 45 -17.27 -25.51 -22.97
N ALA A 46 -16.60 -24.56 -23.65
CA ALA A 46 -17.14 -23.22 -23.89
C ALA A 46 -18.32 -23.23 -24.88
N GLN A 47 -18.30 -24.10 -25.90
CA GLN A 47 -19.42 -24.27 -26.83
C GLN A 47 -20.66 -24.87 -26.16
N GLY A 48 -20.49 -25.72 -25.15
CA GLY A 48 -21.58 -26.27 -24.36
C GLY A 48 -22.34 -25.23 -23.51
N LEU A 49 -21.69 -24.16 -23.12
CA LEU A 49 -22.27 -23.08 -22.32
C LEU A 49 -23.11 -22.06 -23.14
N LEU A 50 -22.90 -22.01 -24.48
CA LEU A 50 -23.63 -21.10 -25.37
C LEU A 50 -25.06 -21.57 -25.74
N SER A 51 -25.42 -22.82 -25.38
CA SER A 51 -26.76 -23.39 -25.71
C SER A 51 -27.82 -23.08 -24.64
N ILE A 52 -27.49 -22.42 -23.52
CA ILE A 52 -28.47 -22.04 -22.50
C ILE A 52 -29.10 -20.71 -22.89
N GLN A 53 -30.27 -20.76 -23.58
CA GLN A 53 -31.06 -19.59 -23.82
C GLN A 53 -31.54 -18.97 -22.50
N PRO A 54 -31.40 -17.64 -22.29
CA PRO A 54 -31.83 -17.01 -21.07
C PRO A 54 -33.35 -17.03 -20.96
N LYS A 55 -33.92 -17.72 -19.99
CA LYS A 55 -35.32 -17.59 -19.62
C LYS A 55 -35.59 -16.11 -19.28
N LYS A 56 -36.47 -15.46 -20.08
CA LYS A 56 -36.95 -14.10 -19.80
C LYS A 56 -37.62 -14.04 -18.41
N GLN A 57 -36.89 -13.64 -17.41
CA GLN A 57 -37.46 -13.22 -16.14
C GLN A 57 -38.04 -11.82 -16.30
N LYS A 58 -39.34 -11.68 -16.07
CA LYS A 58 -40.06 -10.39 -16.03
C LYS A 58 -39.37 -9.51 -14.94
N GLY A 59 -38.84 -8.37 -15.40
CA GLY A 59 -38.01 -7.49 -14.60
C GLY A 59 -38.74 -6.91 -13.38
N ARG A 60 -38.23 -7.19 -12.21
CA ARG A 60 -38.28 -6.25 -11.10
C ARG A 60 -37.28 -5.16 -11.41
N ARG A 61 -37.74 -3.88 -11.50
CA ARG A 61 -36.84 -2.72 -11.53
C ARG A 61 -35.91 -2.85 -10.31
N PRO A 62 -34.58 -2.84 -10.46
CA PRO A 62 -33.71 -2.80 -9.31
C PRO A 62 -34.03 -1.52 -8.56
N SER A 63 -34.40 -1.64 -7.28
CA SER A 63 -34.35 -0.52 -6.33
C SER A 63 -32.98 0.14 -6.51
N ALA A 64 -32.90 1.46 -6.36
CA ALA A 64 -31.65 2.22 -6.42
C ALA A 64 -30.68 1.64 -5.39
N GLY A 65 -30.11 0.50 -5.74
CA GLY A 65 -29.19 -0.29 -4.92
C GLY A 65 -27.92 0.50 -4.77
N LYS A 66 -27.40 0.51 -3.54
CA LYS A 66 -26.10 1.02 -3.19
C LYS A 66 -25.12 0.69 -4.31
N TRP A 67 -24.59 1.71 -4.93
CA TRP A 67 -23.55 1.62 -5.93
C TRP A 67 -22.40 0.79 -5.35
N GLN A 68 -22.19 -0.40 -5.84
CA GLN A 68 -20.97 -1.15 -5.51
C GLN A 68 -19.88 -0.62 -6.43
N PRO A 69 -18.76 -0.15 -5.92
CA PRO A 69 -17.65 0.27 -6.74
C PRO A 69 -17.22 -0.94 -7.59
N TYR A 70 -17.17 -0.71 -8.91
CA TYR A 70 -16.61 -1.70 -9.83
C TYR A 70 -15.17 -1.99 -9.44
N ASP A 71 -14.86 -3.24 -9.16
CA ASP A 71 -13.53 -3.68 -8.88
C ASP A 71 -12.76 -3.89 -10.18
N TYR A 72 -12.18 -2.79 -10.68
CA TYR A 72 -11.40 -2.78 -11.92
C TYR A 72 -10.06 -3.52 -11.76
N GLU A 73 -9.59 -3.75 -10.53
CA GLU A 73 -8.39 -4.54 -10.32
C GLU A 73 -8.67 -6.03 -10.57
N SER A 74 -9.86 -6.54 -10.29
CA SER A 74 -10.24 -7.91 -10.62
C SER A 74 -10.31 -8.16 -12.13
N ALA A 75 -10.63 -7.13 -12.92
CA ALA A 75 -10.63 -7.22 -14.37
C ALA A 75 -9.23 -7.42 -14.99
N TYR A 76 -8.14 -7.10 -14.26
CA TYR A 76 -6.77 -7.36 -14.72
C TYR A 76 -6.34 -8.81 -14.64
N GLU A 77 -7.02 -9.57 -13.82
CA GLU A 77 -6.58 -10.89 -13.42
C GLU A 77 -7.46 -11.99 -14.05
N LEU A 78 -8.42 -11.62 -14.91
CA LEU A 78 -9.10 -12.60 -15.75
C LEU A 78 -8.11 -13.12 -16.80
N PRO A 79 -7.73 -14.41 -16.73
CA PRO A 79 -6.88 -15.02 -17.75
C PRO A 79 -7.57 -14.92 -19.11
N LEU A 80 -6.84 -14.45 -20.13
CA LEU A 80 -7.35 -14.34 -21.51
C LEU A 80 -7.90 -15.67 -22.06
N ASP A 81 -7.33 -16.77 -21.57
CA ASP A 81 -7.72 -18.13 -21.94
C ASP A 81 -9.08 -18.59 -21.37
N GLN A 82 -9.68 -17.81 -20.46
CA GLN A 82 -11.02 -18.08 -19.92
C GLN A 82 -12.13 -17.26 -20.60
N LEU A 83 -11.79 -16.36 -21.53
CA LEU A 83 -12.76 -15.58 -22.30
C LEU A 83 -12.92 -16.15 -23.70
N THR A 84 -14.16 -16.33 -24.15
CA THR A 84 -14.44 -16.65 -25.54
C THR A 84 -14.17 -15.47 -26.47
N GLU A 85 -13.84 -15.72 -27.73
CA GLU A 85 -13.66 -14.67 -28.73
C GLU A 85 -14.87 -13.73 -28.81
N GLN A 86 -16.09 -14.25 -28.66
CA GLN A 86 -17.29 -13.45 -28.60
C GLN A 86 -17.34 -12.51 -27.40
N GLN A 87 -16.91 -12.97 -26.22
CA GLN A 87 -16.85 -12.13 -25.02
C GLN A 87 -15.80 -11.03 -25.19
N VAL A 88 -14.65 -11.36 -25.78
CA VAL A 88 -13.62 -10.37 -26.11
C VAL A 88 -14.16 -9.37 -27.14
N GLN A 89 -14.83 -9.81 -28.21
CA GLN A 89 -15.42 -8.95 -29.23
C GLN A 89 -16.53 -8.08 -28.64
N GLU A 90 -17.41 -8.63 -27.80
CA GLU A 90 -18.42 -7.85 -27.10
C GLU A 90 -17.82 -6.81 -26.13
N MET A 91 -16.69 -7.13 -25.50
CA MET A 91 -15.93 -6.16 -24.70
C MET A 91 -15.40 -5.04 -25.60
N ILE A 92 -14.82 -5.36 -26.76
CA ILE A 92 -14.29 -4.41 -27.74
C ILE A 92 -15.43 -3.52 -28.30
N ASP A 93 -16.57 -4.08 -28.65
CA ASP A 93 -17.72 -3.34 -29.24
C ASP A 93 -18.38 -2.41 -28.22
N ARG A 94 -18.27 -2.71 -26.92
CA ARG A 94 -18.72 -1.84 -25.83
C ARG A 94 -17.75 -0.70 -25.53
N GLU A 95 -16.52 -0.78 -26.02
CA GLU A 95 -15.46 0.22 -25.84
C GLU A 95 -15.83 1.64 -26.28
N ARG A 96 -16.69 1.79 -27.24
CA ARG A 96 -17.09 3.12 -27.78
C ARG A 96 -17.74 4.04 -26.74
N ARG A 97 -18.10 3.52 -25.56
CA ARG A 97 -18.81 4.28 -24.51
C ARG A 97 -18.03 4.33 -23.18
N VAL A 98 -16.75 3.98 -23.17
CA VAL A 98 -15.94 4.03 -21.94
C VAL A 98 -15.45 5.44 -21.68
N VAL A 99 -15.69 5.91 -20.48
CA VAL A 99 -15.20 7.18 -19.95
C VAL A 99 -14.17 6.88 -18.87
N TYR A 100 -13.06 7.62 -18.83
CA TYR A 100 -12.12 7.49 -17.72
C TYR A 100 -12.65 8.19 -16.48
N ALA A 101 -12.74 7.44 -15.39
CA ALA A 101 -13.00 7.98 -14.06
C ALA A 101 -11.69 8.25 -13.35
N THR A 102 -11.68 9.32 -12.57
CA THR A 102 -10.60 9.66 -11.65
C THR A 102 -11.13 9.55 -10.23
N LYS A 103 -10.61 8.61 -9.47
CA LYS A 103 -10.85 8.50 -8.03
C LYS A 103 -9.70 9.19 -7.30
N THR A 104 -10.03 10.12 -6.43
CA THR A 104 -9.06 10.76 -5.54
C THR A 104 -9.38 10.42 -4.09
N VAL A 105 -8.34 10.17 -3.30
CA VAL A 105 -8.46 9.82 -1.89
C VAL A 105 -7.48 10.67 -1.08
N LYS A 106 -8.00 11.59 -0.26
CA LYS A 106 -7.18 12.35 0.69
C LYS A 106 -7.13 11.60 2.02
N HIS A 107 -5.92 11.40 2.55
CA HIS A 107 -5.67 10.74 3.82
C HIS A 107 -4.44 11.36 4.51
N GLY A 108 -4.70 12.15 5.53
CA GLY A 108 -3.69 13.01 6.15
C GLY A 108 -3.09 13.98 5.12
N HIS A 109 -1.77 14.00 5.02
CA HIS A 109 -1.02 14.83 4.06
C HIS A 109 -0.70 14.10 2.75
N GLN A 110 -1.28 12.91 2.53
CA GLN A 110 -1.17 12.14 1.31
C GLN A 110 -2.43 12.27 0.44
N PHE A 111 -2.26 12.15 -0.86
CA PHE A 111 -3.34 12.27 -1.83
C PHE A 111 -3.16 11.27 -2.97
N ASP A 112 -3.97 10.23 -2.97
CA ASP A 112 -3.96 9.22 -4.04
C ASP A 112 -4.83 9.68 -5.22
N VAL A 113 -4.34 9.42 -6.42
CA VAL A 113 -5.08 9.62 -7.68
C VAL A 113 -5.07 8.30 -8.45
N GLU A 114 -6.23 7.73 -8.67
CA GLU A 114 -6.43 6.50 -9.45
C GLU A 114 -7.29 6.84 -10.67
N ILE A 115 -6.78 6.58 -11.89
CA ILE A 115 -7.49 6.84 -13.15
C ILE A 115 -7.72 5.50 -13.84
N PHE A 116 -8.96 5.19 -14.10
CA PHE A 116 -9.39 3.91 -14.64
C PHE A 116 -10.58 4.05 -15.59
N PRO A 117 -10.77 3.11 -16.55
CA PRO A 117 -11.94 3.10 -17.41
C PRO A 117 -13.19 2.79 -16.59
N ASP A 118 -14.22 3.62 -16.74
CA ASP A 118 -15.54 3.41 -16.14
C ASP A 118 -16.51 2.95 -17.24
N PHE A 119 -16.90 1.69 -17.17
CA PHE A 119 -17.81 1.09 -18.12
C PHE A 119 -19.24 1.47 -17.73
N THR A 120 -19.92 2.26 -18.57
CA THR A 120 -21.29 2.73 -18.30
C THR A 120 -22.33 1.62 -18.32
N HIS A 121 -22.00 0.49 -18.97
CA HIS A 121 -22.81 -0.71 -18.98
C HIS A 121 -21.89 -1.91 -18.75
N LEU A 122 -21.89 -2.40 -17.53
CA LEU A 122 -21.30 -3.71 -17.25
C LEU A 122 -22.07 -4.76 -18.05
N PRO A 123 -21.40 -5.76 -18.66
CA PRO A 123 -22.06 -6.97 -19.11
C PRO A 123 -22.86 -7.53 -17.92
N GLY A 124 -24.19 -7.53 -18.03
CA GLY A 124 -25.00 -8.22 -17.04
C GLY A 124 -24.52 -9.65 -16.98
N ASN A 125 -24.09 -10.08 -15.79
CA ASN A 125 -23.72 -11.44 -15.49
C ASN A 125 -22.50 -12.00 -16.27
N LEU A 126 -21.31 -11.49 -15.99
CA LEU A 126 -20.14 -12.37 -16.08
C LEU A 126 -20.42 -13.55 -15.13
N PRO A 127 -20.27 -14.81 -15.61
CA PRO A 127 -20.51 -15.97 -14.76
C PRO A 127 -19.68 -15.83 -13.47
N LYS A 128 -20.31 -15.90 -12.31
CA LYS A 128 -19.62 -15.86 -11.01
C LYS A 128 -18.60 -16.98 -10.83
N ASP A 129 -18.67 -18.00 -11.65
CA ASP A 129 -17.83 -19.19 -11.59
C ASP A 129 -16.47 -19.04 -12.28
N CYS A 130 -16.24 -17.96 -13.02
CA CYS A 130 -14.94 -17.66 -13.64
C CYS A 130 -14.00 -16.88 -12.74
N SER A 131 -14.33 -16.65 -11.46
CA SER A 131 -13.44 -15.97 -10.54
C SER A 131 -12.27 -16.87 -10.17
N ASN A 132 -11.08 -16.53 -10.67
CA ASN A 132 -9.84 -17.10 -10.18
C ASN A 132 -9.70 -16.73 -8.68
N ARG A 133 -9.89 -17.73 -7.80
CA ARG A 133 -9.86 -17.52 -6.34
C ARG A 133 -8.55 -16.92 -5.85
N GLU A 134 -7.44 -17.24 -6.52
CA GLU A 134 -6.12 -16.71 -6.19
C GLU A 134 -6.01 -15.23 -6.59
N ALA A 135 -6.45 -14.88 -7.77
CA ALA A 135 -6.50 -13.50 -8.26
C ALA A 135 -7.38 -12.63 -7.35
N GLN A 136 -8.55 -13.12 -6.96
CA GLN A 136 -9.44 -12.43 -6.03
C GLN A 136 -8.81 -12.24 -4.63
N ARG A 137 -8.02 -13.22 -4.15
CA ARG A 137 -7.28 -13.06 -2.89
C ARG A 137 -6.22 -11.97 -3.00
N ASN A 138 -5.40 -12.02 -4.06
CA ASN A 138 -4.35 -11.03 -4.30
C ASN A 138 -4.91 -9.62 -4.39
N LEU A 139 -6.08 -9.46 -5.00
CA LEU A 139 -6.81 -8.21 -5.07
C LEU A 139 -7.31 -7.75 -3.69
N ASN A 140 -7.98 -8.63 -2.95
CA ASN A 140 -8.46 -8.33 -1.61
C ASN A 140 -7.31 -7.94 -0.68
N ASP A 141 -6.15 -8.57 -0.82
CA ASP A 141 -4.95 -8.26 -0.07
C ASP A 141 -4.40 -6.88 -0.41
N ARG A 142 -4.34 -6.54 -1.70
CA ARG A 142 -3.93 -5.19 -2.14
C ARG A 142 -4.89 -4.11 -1.65
N ASN A 143 -6.19 -4.35 -1.77
CA ASN A 143 -7.21 -3.42 -1.29
C ASN A 143 -7.18 -3.27 0.23
N SER A 144 -7.00 -4.36 0.96
CA SER A 144 -6.84 -4.35 2.42
C SER A 144 -5.61 -3.56 2.85
N ARG A 145 -4.50 -3.67 2.11
CA ARG A 145 -3.27 -2.90 2.35
C ARG A 145 -3.48 -1.40 2.09
N LYS A 146 -4.05 -1.04 0.94
CA LYS A 146 -4.39 0.36 0.62
C LYS A 146 -5.30 0.98 1.69
N GLU A 147 -6.32 0.23 2.14
CA GLU A 147 -7.24 0.70 3.18
C GLU A 147 -6.52 0.90 4.53
N CYS A 148 -5.61 -0.01 4.91
CA CYS A 148 -4.79 0.12 6.10
C CYS A 148 -3.89 1.36 6.01
N GLU A 149 -3.16 1.53 4.90
CA GLU A 149 -2.28 2.65 4.62
C GLU A 149 -3.03 4.00 4.72
N ARG A 150 -4.17 4.09 4.05
CA ARG A 150 -5.02 5.30 4.06
C ARG A 150 -5.55 5.63 5.44
N ARG A 151 -5.97 4.61 6.21
CA ARG A 151 -6.43 4.81 7.59
C ARG A 151 -5.32 5.20 8.53
N ILE A 152 -4.14 4.62 8.39
CA ILE A 152 -2.98 5.00 9.21
C ILE A 152 -2.60 6.45 8.92
N ASN A 153 -2.41 6.82 7.66
CA ASN A 153 -2.06 8.18 7.28
C ASN A 153 -3.12 9.24 7.67
N GLU A 154 -4.42 8.86 7.68
CA GLU A 154 -5.50 9.79 8.07
C GLU A 154 -5.55 10.05 9.57
N ASN A 155 -5.05 9.13 10.40
CA ASN A 155 -5.31 9.16 11.83
C ASN A 155 -4.08 9.34 12.70
N PHE A 156 -2.88 9.12 12.17
CA PHE A 156 -1.66 9.11 12.96
C PHE A 156 -0.59 10.02 12.36
N GLY A 157 0.23 10.57 13.24
CA GLY A 157 1.31 11.49 12.92
C GLY A 157 2.56 11.23 13.75
N PRO A 158 3.56 12.13 13.69
CA PRO A 158 4.87 11.90 14.31
C PRO A 158 4.86 11.93 15.84
N ASP A 159 3.76 12.36 16.49
CA ASP A 159 3.58 12.30 17.95
C ASP A 159 2.95 11.01 18.44
N ASP A 160 2.52 10.17 17.50
CA ASP A 160 1.91 8.90 17.78
C ASP A 160 2.97 7.79 17.85
N TYR A 161 2.57 6.61 18.26
CA TYR A 161 3.48 5.55 18.65
C TYR A 161 3.42 4.33 17.74
N TRP A 162 4.59 3.79 17.43
CA TRP A 162 4.78 2.41 17.05
C TRP A 162 5.08 1.59 18.29
N VAL A 163 4.27 0.58 18.58
CA VAL A 163 4.37 -0.24 19.76
C VAL A 163 4.55 -1.71 19.37
N THR A 164 5.55 -2.36 19.94
CA THR A 164 5.73 -3.81 19.83
C THR A 164 5.59 -4.42 21.22
N LEU A 165 4.66 -5.35 21.36
CA LEU A 165 4.38 -6.05 22.62
C LEU A 165 4.66 -7.55 22.46
N THR A 166 5.29 -8.14 23.46
CA THR A 166 5.66 -9.56 23.52
C THR A 166 5.12 -10.19 24.80
N CYS A 167 5.05 -11.52 24.84
CA CYS A 167 4.73 -12.29 26.04
C CYS A 167 5.95 -13.03 26.57
N LEU A 168 6.01 -13.32 27.85
CA LEU A 168 6.94 -14.33 28.39
C LEU A 168 6.44 -15.73 27.99
N PRO A 169 7.32 -16.73 27.86
CA PRO A 169 6.92 -18.09 27.47
C PRO A 169 5.81 -18.69 28.37
N ARG A 170 5.82 -18.38 29.65
CA ARG A 170 4.79 -18.84 30.63
C ARG A 170 3.44 -18.13 30.47
N GLU A 171 3.42 -16.96 29.83
CA GLU A 171 2.27 -16.09 29.62
C GLU A 171 1.78 -16.13 28.18
N GLU A 172 2.40 -16.98 27.36
CA GLU A 172 2.12 -17.16 25.94
C GLU A 172 0.68 -17.66 25.76
N PRO A 173 -0.18 -16.94 25.03
CA PRO A 173 -1.55 -17.39 24.78
C PRO A 173 -1.54 -18.72 24.02
N GLN A 174 -2.43 -19.63 24.38
CA GLN A 174 -2.47 -20.97 23.77
C GLN A 174 -3.33 -21.01 22.50
N THR A 175 -4.31 -20.12 22.39
CA THR A 175 -5.20 -20.00 21.25
C THR A 175 -5.19 -18.58 20.69
N MET A 176 -5.66 -18.40 19.44
CA MET A 176 -5.82 -17.06 18.86
C MET A 176 -6.87 -16.24 19.62
N GLU A 177 -7.90 -16.89 20.14
CA GLU A 177 -8.92 -16.25 20.98
C GLU A 177 -8.31 -15.69 22.27
N ASP A 178 -7.40 -16.41 22.90
CA ASP A 178 -6.70 -15.93 24.09
C ASP A 178 -5.78 -14.77 23.74
N ALA A 179 -5.05 -14.83 22.61
CA ALA A 179 -4.24 -13.74 22.12
C ALA A 179 -5.07 -12.45 21.89
N LEU A 180 -6.22 -12.58 21.25
CA LEU A 180 -7.14 -11.45 21.05
C LEU A 180 -7.71 -10.92 22.37
N ARG A 181 -8.08 -11.79 23.31
CA ARG A 181 -8.56 -11.41 24.64
C ARG A 181 -7.50 -10.67 25.44
N LEU A 182 -6.26 -11.15 25.38
CA LEU A 182 -5.11 -10.52 26.03
C LEU A 182 -4.93 -9.08 25.54
N PHE A 183 -4.89 -8.89 24.23
CA PHE A 183 -4.80 -7.56 23.62
C PHE A 183 -5.99 -6.67 23.97
N GLN A 184 -7.22 -7.18 23.91
CA GLN A 184 -8.42 -6.42 24.29
C GLN A 184 -8.36 -5.95 25.75
N ASN A 185 -7.84 -6.78 26.66
CA ASN A 185 -7.67 -6.40 28.06
C ASN A 185 -6.61 -5.32 28.24
N TYR A 186 -5.54 -5.35 27.44
CA TYR A 186 -4.56 -4.26 27.40
C TYR A 186 -5.21 -2.94 26.96
N ILE A 187 -5.96 -2.95 25.87
CA ILE A 187 -6.68 -1.75 25.38
C ILE A 187 -7.69 -1.24 26.43
N LYS A 188 -8.36 -2.12 27.17
CA LYS A 188 -9.25 -1.72 28.28
C LYS A 188 -8.46 -0.97 29.36
N ARG A 189 -7.26 -1.44 29.74
CA ARG A 189 -6.40 -0.76 30.72
C ARG A 189 -5.93 0.61 30.22
N ILE A 190 -5.49 0.70 28.95
CA ILE A 190 -5.15 1.96 28.28
C ILE A 190 -6.34 2.93 28.35
N ASN A 191 -7.53 2.51 27.91
CA ASN A 191 -8.71 3.37 27.87
C ASN A 191 -9.19 3.79 29.27
N TYR A 192 -9.05 2.93 30.26
CA TYR A 192 -9.32 3.28 31.65
C TYR A 192 -8.39 4.40 32.15
N ARG A 193 -7.09 4.27 31.87
CA ARG A 193 -6.09 5.29 32.24
C ARG A 193 -6.35 6.62 31.51
N ARG A 194 -6.66 6.56 30.22
CA ARG A 194 -7.02 7.73 29.40
C ARG A 194 -8.26 8.43 29.96
N LYS A 195 -9.31 7.68 30.28
CA LYS A 195 -10.54 8.22 30.87
C LYS A 195 -10.25 8.98 32.19
N LYS A 196 -9.37 8.45 33.05
CA LYS A 196 -8.96 9.15 34.28
C LYS A 196 -8.27 10.50 34.03
N ARG A 197 -7.69 10.68 32.84
CA ARG A 197 -7.05 11.93 32.42
C ARG A 197 -7.95 12.81 31.54
N GLY A 198 -9.21 12.47 31.37
CA GLY A 198 -10.15 13.19 30.50
C GLY A 198 -9.84 13.06 29.01
N LEU A 199 -9.08 12.05 28.60
CA LEU A 199 -8.72 11.80 27.21
C LEU A 199 -9.74 10.85 26.55
N GLU A 200 -9.95 11.05 25.23
CA GLU A 200 -10.75 10.16 24.40
C GLU A 200 -10.17 8.74 24.35
N PRO A 201 -11.00 7.72 24.05
CA PRO A 201 -10.51 6.35 23.87
C PRO A 201 -9.40 6.27 22.82
N ALA A 202 -8.42 5.42 23.05
CA ALA A 202 -7.27 5.26 22.16
C ALA A 202 -7.69 4.90 20.74
N ARG A 203 -7.05 5.56 19.77
CA ARG A 203 -7.09 5.19 18.36
C ARG A 203 -5.91 4.25 18.09
N TYR A 204 -6.16 3.15 17.39
CA TYR A 204 -5.11 2.19 17.07
C TYR A 204 -5.42 1.36 15.83
N VAL A 205 -4.37 0.85 15.21
CA VAL A 205 -4.38 -0.23 14.20
C VAL A 205 -3.35 -1.25 14.64
N TYR A 206 -3.70 -2.53 14.66
CA TYR A 206 -2.76 -3.57 15.09
C TYR A 206 -2.86 -4.86 14.27
N VAL A 207 -1.77 -5.63 14.32
CA VAL A 207 -1.68 -7.01 13.86
C VAL A 207 -1.13 -7.88 14.98
N THR A 208 -1.55 -9.14 15.01
CA THR A 208 -1.01 -10.17 15.89
C THR A 208 -0.19 -11.15 15.05
N ASP A 209 1.10 -11.22 15.31
CA ASP A 209 1.98 -12.23 14.72
C ASP A 209 1.84 -13.52 15.53
N TRP A 210 1.19 -14.51 14.93
CA TRP A 210 0.86 -15.78 15.57
C TRP A 210 1.57 -16.97 14.93
N THR A 211 1.73 -16.95 13.62
CA THR A 211 2.36 -18.01 12.84
C THR A 211 3.34 -17.42 11.82
N LYS A 212 4.40 -18.16 11.55
CA LYS A 212 5.36 -17.87 10.48
C LYS A 212 5.69 -19.16 9.75
N ASN A 213 5.51 -19.17 8.43
CA ASN A 213 5.74 -20.35 7.57
C ASN A 213 4.96 -21.60 8.05
N GLY A 214 3.69 -21.45 8.44
CA GLY A 214 2.84 -22.53 8.91
C GLY A 214 3.15 -23.05 10.33
N ARG A 215 4.16 -22.48 11.00
CA ARG A 215 4.53 -22.86 12.36
C ARG A 215 4.13 -21.76 13.34
N ARG A 216 3.66 -22.15 14.51
CA ARG A 216 3.41 -21.20 15.61
C ARG A 216 4.72 -20.53 16.00
N VAL A 217 4.68 -19.20 16.16
CA VAL A 217 5.79 -18.40 16.68
C VAL A 217 5.37 -17.74 18.00
N HIS A 218 6.33 -17.16 18.71
CA HIS A 218 6.01 -16.30 19.84
C HIS A 218 5.01 -15.21 19.41
N THR A 219 3.99 -15.02 20.22
CA THR A 219 2.95 -14.02 19.96
C THR A 219 3.53 -12.62 20.11
N HIS A 220 3.50 -11.88 19.01
CA HIS A 220 3.86 -10.46 18.99
C HIS A 220 2.65 -9.65 18.56
N TYR A 221 2.47 -8.49 19.18
CA TYR A 221 1.50 -7.50 18.73
C TYR A 221 2.27 -6.29 18.23
N HIS A 222 2.01 -5.92 17.00
CA HIS A 222 2.51 -4.70 16.40
C HIS A 222 1.34 -3.75 16.22
N LEU A 223 1.43 -2.57 16.81
CA LEU A 223 0.35 -1.60 16.70
C LEU A 223 0.87 -0.18 16.49
N VAL A 224 0.09 0.59 15.74
CA VAL A 224 0.13 2.03 15.68
C VAL A 224 -0.92 2.53 16.65
N MET A 225 -0.58 3.43 17.55
CA MET A 225 -1.48 3.98 18.56
C MET A 225 -1.24 5.48 18.76
N ASP A 226 -2.30 6.22 19.04
CA ASP A 226 -2.19 7.65 19.32
C ASP A 226 -1.47 7.94 20.65
N GLY A 227 -0.67 9.00 20.66
CA GLY A 227 0.26 9.40 21.71
C GLY A 227 -0.36 10.05 22.96
N GLY A 228 -1.58 9.67 23.36
CA GLY A 228 -2.25 10.31 24.48
C GLY A 228 -1.76 9.97 25.89
N LEU A 229 -0.96 8.91 26.04
CA LEU A 229 -0.30 8.52 27.30
C LEU A 229 1.22 8.55 27.13
N PRO A 230 2.02 8.79 28.19
CA PRO A 230 3.48 8.64 28.15
C PRO A 230 3.91 7.24 27.72
N MET A 231 5.05 7.11 27.05
CA MET A 231 5.56 5.83 26.52
C MET A 231 5.81 4.78 27.59
N ASP A 232 6.37 5.19 28.73
CA ASP A 232 6.62 4.34 29.88
C ASP A 232 5.31 3.75 30.45
N GLU A 233 4.27 4.55 30.54
CA GLU A 233 2.96 4.11 31.00
C GLU A 233 2.29 3.14 30.01
N VAL A 234 2.47 3.37 28.70
CA VAL A 234 1.99 2.46 27.65
C VAL A 234 2.62 1.07 27.81
N LEU A 235 3.93 1.00 28.11
CA LEU A 235 4.64 -0.24 28.38
C LEU A 235 4.24 -0.88 29.71
N GLU A 236 4.12 -0.09 30.77
CA GLU A 236 3.73 -0.56 32.10
C GLU A 236 2.36 -1.23 32.07
N LEU A 237 1.40 -0.63 31.36
CA LEU A 237 0.05 -1.18 31.23
C LEU A 237 -0.01 -2.51 30.47
N TRP A 238 1.01 -2.88 29.69
CA TRP A 238 1.10 -4.23 29.13
C TRP A 238 1.44 -5.24 30.22
N GLY A 239 2.46 -4.97 31.00
CA GLY A 239 2.85 -5.77 32.15
C GLY A 239 3.38 -7.16 31.85
N LEU A 240 3.52 -7.55 30.58
CA LEU A 240 3.95 -8.86 30.10
C LEU A 240 5.17 -8.70 29.19
N GLY A 241 5.99 -9.78 29.10
CA GLY A 241 7.15 -9.79 28.23
C GLY A 241 8.30 -8.90 28.69
N ARG A 242 9.47 -9.06 28.06
CA ARG A 242 10.69 -8.28 28.35
C ARG A 242 11.20 -7.44 27.19
N LYS A 243 10.75 -7.73 25.97
CA LYS A 243 11.19 -7.07 24.73
C LYS A 243 10.05 -6.24 24.13
N ASN A 244 9.47 -5.39 24.97
CA ASN A 244 8.45 -4.46 24.53
C ASN A 244 9.10 -3.13 24.15
N THR A 245 8.66 -2.52 23.05
CA THR A 245 9.16 -1.22 22.58
C THR A 245 8.04 -0.27 22.29
N VAL A 246 8.26 1.01 22.54
CA VAL A 246 7.42 2.11 22.08
C VAL A 246 8.34 3.16 21.46
N GLU A 247 8.04 3.55 20.26
CA GLU A 247 8.81 4.52 19.49
C GLU A 247 7.86 5.53 18.85
N TYR A 248 8.34 6.75 18.65
CA TYR A 248 7.58 7.71 17.87
C TYR A 248 7.52 7.29 16.39
N LEU A 249 6.39 7.59 15.76
CA LEU A 249 6.25 7.37 14.32
C LEU A 249 7.20 8.27 13.54
N THR A 250 7.78 7.72 12.47
CA THR A 250 8.62 8.46 11.53
C THR A 250 7.93 8.49 10.19
N LEU A 251 7.69 9.70 9.69
CA LEU A 251 7.10 9.92 8.37
C LEU A 251 8.19 9.90 7.30
N ASP A 252 7.85 9.31 6.16
CA ASP A 252 8.61 9.42 4.92
C ASP A 252 7.80 10.20 3.85
N GLU A 253 8.26 10.24 2.60
CA GLU A 253 7.58 10.94 1.51
C GLU A 253 6.22 10.33 1.17
N ARG A 254 5.95 9.12 1.62
CA ARG A 254 4.68 8.41 1.50
C ARG A 254 3.92 8.35 2.83
N GLY A 255 4.27 9.22 3.77
CA GLY A 255 3.70 9.26 5.11
C GLY A 255 4.11 8.04 5.94
N LEU A 256 3.15 7.22 6.36
CA LEU A 256 3.35 6.00 7.14
C LEU A 256 3.14 4.71 6.32
N SER A 257 3.33 4.78 5.00
CA SER A 257 3.08 3.65 4.08
C SER A 257 3.98 2.45 4.35
N GLY A 258 5.25 2.69 4.74
CA GLY A 258 6.18 1.63 5.14
C GLY A 258 5.66 0.82 6.33
N LEU A 259 5.08 1.50 7.30
CA LEU A 259 4.50 0.89 8.49
C LEU A 259 3.22 0.10 8.15
N ALA A 260 2.35 0.67 7.30
CA ALA A 260 1.17 -0.02 6.80
C ALA A 260 1.55 -1.30 6.03
N TYR A 261 2.62 -1.24 5.24
CA TYR A 261 3.16 -2.41 4.56
C TYR A 261 3.61 -3.49 5.55
N TYR A 262 4.31 -3.10 6.62
CA TYR A 262 4.75 -4.03 7.66
C TYR A 262 3.56 -4.72 8.35
N ILE A 263 2.54 -3.95 8.76
CA ILE A 263 1.32 -4.48 9.40
C ILE A 263 0.55 -5.43 8.48
N THR A 264 0.53 -5.17 7.18
CA THR A 264 -0.25 -5.94 6.20
C THR A 264 0.57 -6.96 5.43
N LYS A 265 1.85 -7.12 5.76
CA LYS A 265 2.74 -8.08 5.09
C LYS A 265 2.12 -9.47 5.11
N PRO A 266 2.04 -10.18 3.96
CA PRO A 266 1.59 -11.56 3.95
C PRO A 266 2.53 -12.39 4.82
N HIS A 267 2.02 -13.03 5.84
CA HIS A 267 2.76 -14.10 6.47
C HIS A 267 2.73 -15.27 5.49
N ALA A 268 3.89 -15.86 5.18
CA ALA A 268 4.03 -16.95 4.20
C ALA A 268 3.25 -18.24 4.58
N SER A 269 2.42 -18.17 5.59
CA SER A 269 1.70 -19.29 6.19
C SER A 269 0.23 -19.01 6.43
N ASP A 270 -0.44 -18.32 5.50
CA ASP A 270 -1.90 -18.32 5.51
C ASP A 270 -2.39 -19.75 5.21
N THR A 271 -2.32 -20.62 6.22
CA THR A 271 -2.98 -21.93 6.21
C THR A 271 -4.48 -21.74 6.07
N GLU A 272 -5.19 -22.76 5.58
CA GLU A 272 -6.63 -22.65 5.29
C GLU A 272 -7.48 -22.11 6.44
N ASP A 273 -7.08 -22.37 7.67
CA ASP A 273 -7.79 -21.91 8.89
C ASP A 273 -7.75 -20.39 9.13
N ILE A 274 -6.80 -19.67 8.51
CA ILE A 274 -6.64 -18.20 8.65
C ILE A 274 -7.30 -17.44 7.48
N LYS A 275 -7.71 -18.13 6.43
CA LYS A 275 -8.24 -17.55 5.18
C LYS A 275 -9.41 -16.57 5.35
N HIS A 276 -10.11 -16.61 6.48
CA HIS A 276 -11.28 -15.76 6.76
C HIS A 276 -11.05 -14.71 7.85
N LYS A 277 -9.85 -14.66 8.47
CA LYS A 277 -9.55 -13.71 9.55
C LYS A 277 -8.97 -12.42 8.96
N LYS A 278 -9.40 -11.28 9.51
CA LYS A 278 -8.85 -9.97 9.12
C LYS A 278 -7.35 -9.94 9.40
N ARG A 279 -6.56 -9.55 8.40
CA ARG A 279 -5.09 -9.42 8.54
C ARG A 279 -4.68 -8.37 9.56
N TRP A 280 -5.48 -7.31 9.70
CA TRP A 280 -5.26 -6.25 10.67
C TRP A 280 -6.60 -5.83 11.28
N THR A 281 -6.53 -5.23 12.43
CA THR A 281 -7.70 -4.75 13.17
C THR A 281 -7.49 -3.30 13.59
N ALA A 282 -8.55 -2.51 13.52
CA ALA A 282 -8.52 -1.11 13.89
C ALA A 282 -9.58 -0.77 14.93
N SER A 283 -9.32 0.24 15.74
CA SER A 283 -10.31 0.84 16.63
C SER A 283 -11.46 1.44 15.82
N LYS A 284 -12.65 1.49 16.44
CA LYS A 284 -13.88 1.97 15.76
C LYS A 284 -13.92 3.48 15.57
N ASN A 285 -13.12 4.21 16.32
CA ASN A 285 -13.06 5.69 16.36
C ASN A 285 -12.06 6.29 15.38
N LEU A 286 -11.51 5.53 14.42
CA LEU A 286 -10.70 6.06 13.34
C LEU A 286 -11.55 6.84 12.34
N ARG A 287 -11.03 7.99 11.92
CA ARG A 287 -11.57 8.76 10.80
C ARG A 287 -11.37 7.98 9.49
N ARG A 288 -12.28 8.17 8.57
CA ARG A 288 -12.17 7.59 7.23
C ARG A 288 -11.56 8.58 6.26
N PRO A 289 -10.72 8.13 5.31
CA PRO A 289 -10.23 8.96 4.22
C PRO A 289 -11.36 9.56 3.40
N VAL A 290 -11.13 10.74 2.83
CA VAL A 290 -12.10 11.43 1.98
C VAL A 290 -11.92 11.01 0.54
N GLU A 291 -12.92 10.31 -0.02
CA GLU A 291 -12.93 9.85 -1.41
C GLU A 291 -13.80 10.73 -2.30
N ARG A 292 -13.32 11.02 -3.51
CA ARG A 292 -14.09 11.71 -4.56
C ARG A 292 -13.88 11.02 -5.90
N LYS A 293 -14.93 10.94 -6.72
CA LYS A 293 -14.88 10.39 -8.08
C LYS A 293 -15.30 11.47 -9.08
N ASN A 294 -14.55 11.60 -10.16
CA ASN A 294 -14.78 12.57 -11.22
C ASN A 294 -14.52 11.92 -12.60
N HIS A 295 -15.45 12.04 -13.54
CA HIS A 295 -15.36 11.50 -14.89
C HIS A 295 -14.80 12.48 -15.94
N GLN A 296 -14.55 13.73 -15.54
CA GLN A 296 -14.10 14.79 -16.45
C GLN A 296 -12.67 15.23 -16.21
N ALA A 297 -11.98 14.65 -15.20
CA ALA A 297 -10.66 15.10 -14.81
C ALA A 297 -9.58 14.82 -15.84
N PHE A 298 -9.64 13.65 -16.51
CA PHE A 298 -8.72 13.22 -17.55
C PHE A 298 -9.49 12.55 -18.70
N GLY A 299 -9.41 13.14 -19.91
CA GLY A 299 -9.98 12.53 -21.09
C GLY A 299 -9.11 11.37 -21.64
N ARG A 300 -9.71 10.47 -22.41
CA ARG A 300 -9.07 9.27 -22.97
C ARG A 300 -7.71 9.55 -23.63
N ARG A 301 -7.64 10.54 -24.55
CA ARG A 301 -6.38 10.88 -25.23
C ARG A 301 -5.27 11.30 -24.27
N LYS A 302 -5.61 12.03 -23.18
CA LYS A 302 -4.65 12.44 -22.17
C LYS A 302 -4.15 11.26 -21.34
N VAL A 303 -5.05 10.32 -20.99
CA VAL A 303 -4.68 9.09 -20.26
C VAL A 303 -3.74 8.24 -21.10
N GLU A 304 -4.04 8.00 -22.37
CA GLU A 304 -3.17 7.25 -23.28
C GLU A 304 -1.80 7.90 -23.48
N ALA A 305 -1.74 9.23 -23.59
CA ALA A 305 -0.49 9.97 -23.70
C ALA A 305 0.37 9.81 -22.43
N LEU A 306 -0.23 9.99 -21.25
CA LEU A 306 0.47 9.83 -19.96
C LEU A 306 0.94 8.40 -19.72
N ALA A 307 0.16 7.40 -20.16
CA ALA A 307 0.53 6.00 -20.03
C ALA A 307 1.74 5.62 -20.89
N LYS A 308 1.88 6.24 -22.05
CA LYS A 308 3.02 6.03 -22.97
C LYS A 308 4.29 6.79 -22.52
N ALA A 309 4.14 7.85 -21.75
CA ALA A 309 5.25 8.66 -21.23
C ALA A 309 5.10 8.83 -19.70
N PRO A 310 5.44 7.80 -18.89
CA PRO A 310 5.27 7.85 -17.44
C PRO A 310 6.03 8.99 -16.76
N ALA A 311 7.14 9.44 -17.34
CA ALA A 311 7.89 10.60 -16.82
C ALA A 311 7.05 11.89 -16.86
N ASP A 312 6.24 12.08 -17.91
CA ASP A 312 5.35 13.24 -18.04
C ASP A 312 4.20 13.21 -17.03
N MET A 313 3.91 12.04 -16.48
CA MET A 313 2.83 11.87 -15.51
C MET A 313 3.11 12.63 -14.21
N PHE A 314 4.37 12.67 -13.75
CA PHE A 314 4.77 13.45 -12.57
C PHE A 314 4.40 14.93 -12.75
N ALA A 315 4.90 15.54 -13.83
CA ALA A 315 4.63 16.95 -14.13
C ALA A 315 3.12 17.22 -14.37
N ALA A 316 2.42 16.29 -15.04
CA ALA A 316 0.98 16.41 -15.27
C ALA A 316 0.16 16.36 -13.98
N MET A 317 0.55 15.52 -13.01
CA MET A 317 -0.10 15.43 -11.71
C MET A 317 0.18 16.67 -10.87
N GLU A 318 1.43 17.14 -10.78
CA GLU A 318 1.78 18.36 -10.06
C GLU A 318 1.11 19.61 -10.66
N LYS A 319 0.99 19.69 -11.99
CA LYS A 319 0.22 20.75 -12.66
C LYS A 319 -1.27 20.71 -12.33
N LYS A 320 -1.86 19.50 -12.26
CA LYS A 320 -3.29 19.31 -11.94
C LYS A 320 -3.59 19.56 -10.47
N TYR A 321 -2.66 19.21 -9.59
CA TYR A 321 -2.77 19.31 -8.15
C TYR A 321 -1.60 20.12 -7.58
N PRO A 322 -1.58 21.46 -7.75
CA PRO A 322 -0.40 22.29 -7.49
C PRO A 322 0.00 22.38 -6.02
N LEU A 323 -0.88 21.98 -5.10
CA LEU A 323 -0.59 21.91 -3.66
C LEU A 323 0.14 20.63 -3.25
N TYR A 324 0.49 19.78 -4.21
CA TYR A 324 1.09 18.46 -3.94
C TYR A 324 2.32 18.22 -4.79
N TRP A 325 3.26 17.44 -4.24
CA TRP A 325 4.35 16.79 -4.95
C TRP A 325 3.89 15.42 -5.43
N CYS A 326 4.24 15.00 -6.64
CA CYS A 326 4.02 13.64 -7.10
C CYS A 326 5.22 12.76 -6.70
N GLU A 327 5.01 11.79 -5.81
CA GLU A 327 6.06 10.90 -5.32
C GLU A 327 6.08 9.55 -6.06
N VAL A 328 4.92 9.12 -6.57
CA VAL A 328 4.79 7.88 -7.35
C VAL A 328 3.87 8.13 -8.54
N ALA A 329 4.27 7.66 -9.70
CA ALA A 329 3.46 7.65 -10.91
C ALA A 329 3.61 6.29 -11.61
N GLU A 330 2.51 5.55 -11.72
CA GLU A 330 2.46 4.23 -12.32
C GLU A 330 1.40 4.18 -13.40
N ALA A 331 1.75 3.58 -14.54
CA ALA A 331 0.82 3.26 -15.62
C ALA A 331 0.83 1.77 -15.89
N ARG A 332 -0.36 1.17 -16.01
CA ARG A 332 -0.53 -0.24 -16.38
C ARG A 332 -1.45 -0.34 -17.58
N HIS A 333 -1.10 -1.20 -18.50
CA HIS A 333 -1.94 -1.58 -19.63
C HIS A 333 -2.59 -2.91 -19.35
N ASN A 334 -3.91 -2.99 -19.51
CA ASN A 334 -4.62 -4.26 -19.43
C ASN A 334 -4.70 -4.87 -20.84
N GLY A 335 -4.02 -6.00 -21.05
CA GLY A 335 -3.97 -6.69 -22.36
C GLY A 335 -5.31 -7.29 -22.79
N ILE A 336 -6.27 -7.47 -21.87
CA ILE A 336 -7.58 -8.03 -22.15
C ILE A 336 -8.52 -6.97 -22.70
N ASN A 337 -8.63 -5.84 -22.00
CA ASN A 337 -9.56 -4.78 -22.39
C ASN A 337 -8.92 -3.60 -23.13
N GLY A 338 -7.61 -3.62 -23.35
CA GLY A 338 -6.88 -2.61 -24.09
C GLY A 338 -6.77 -1.24 -23.41
N TYR A 339 -7.24 -1.08 -22.16
CA TYR A 339 -7.24 0.19 -21.43
C TYR A 339 -6.04 0.37 -20.55
N PHE A 340 -5.72 1.65 -20.30
CA PHE A 340 -4.70 2.05 -19.35
C PHE A 340 -5.31 2.37 -17.99
N TYR A 341 -4.54 2.11 -16.96
CA TYR A 341 -4.84 2.40 -15.57
C TYR A 341 -3.66 3.13 -14.98
N LEU A 342 -3.91 4.32 -14.45
CA LEU A 342 -2.85 5.14 -13.89
C LEU A 342 -3.07 5.31 -12.40
N ARG A 343 -1.98 5.27 -11.65
CA ARG A 343 -1.96 5.57 -10.23
C ARG A 343 -0.88 6.60 -9.95
N ALA A 344 -1.23 7.60 -9.16
CA ALA A 344 -0.25 8.52 -8.60
C ALA A 344 -0.46 8.63 -7.09
N VAL A 345 0.65 8.75 -6.36
CA VAL A 345 0.66 9.08 -4.93
C VAL A 345 1.32 10.43 -4.80
N LEU A 346 0.59 11.35 -4.22
CA LEU A 346 1.02 12.73 -4.06
C LEU A 346 1.11 13.07 -2.56
N ARG A 347 2.04 13.95 -2.23
CA ARG A 347 2.30 14.46 -0.89
C ARG A 347 2.08 15.96 -0.84
N GLU A 348 1.45 16.44 0.21
CA GLU A 348 1.15 17.86 0.41
C GLU A 348 2.45 18.68 0.44
N ARG A 349 2.46 19.82 -0.26
CA ARG A 349 3.54 20.82 -0.21
C ARG A 349 3.42 21.62 1.06
N CYS A 350 4.53 21.84 1.75
CA CYS A 350 4.52 22.63 2.97
C CYS A 350 4.12 24.07 2.69
N GLN A 351 3.43 24.68 3.64
CA GLN A 351 2.98 26.09 3.60
C GLN A 351 3.54 26.83 4.81
N PRO A 352 3.65 28.15 4.77
CA PRO A 352 4.02 28.95 5.94
C PRO A 352 3.06 28.67 7.12
N GLY A 353 3.64 28.36 8.28
CA GLY A 353 2.90 27.97 9.47
C GLY A 353 2.80 26.45 9.70
N ASP A 354 3.09 25.63 8.70
CA ASP A 354 3.10 24.19 8.88
C ASP A 354 4.23 23.73 9.81
N LEU A 355 3.98 22.61 10.50
CA LEU A 355 5.03 21.84 11.16
C LEU A 355 5.51 20.76 10.21
N VAL A 356 6.83 20.63 10.09
CA VAL A 356 7.45 19.67 9.19
C VAL A 356 8.55 18.87 9.88
N THR A 357 8.76 17.63 9.38
CA THR A 357 9.97 16.85 9.58
C THR A 357 10.79 16.86 8.29
N ILE A 358 12.06 16.48 8.38
CA ILE A 358 12.94 16.41 7.20
C ILE A 358 13.03 14.99 6.70
N THR A 359 12.96 14.83 5.39
CA THR A 359 13.11 13.53 4.71
C THR A 359 14.44 12.86 5.04
N GLY A 360 14.43 11.53 5.05
CA GLY A 360 15.66 10.75 5.12
C GLY A 360 16.35 10.52 3.77
N LYS A 361 15.86 11.12 2.66
CA LYS A 361 16.47 10.95 1.32
C LYS A 361 17.77 11.74 1.20
N PRO A 362 18.94 11.07 1.07
CA PRO A 362 20.22 11.76 0.94
C PRO A 362 20.25 12.71 -0.25
N GLU A 363 19.66 12.32 -1.39
CA GLU A 363 19.73 13.05 -2.65
C GLU A 363 19.19 14.49 -2.55
N LEU A 364 18.26 14.74 -1.62
CA LEU A 364 17.69 16.05 -1.40
C LEU A 364 18.51 16.89 -0.40
N LEU A 365 19.39 16.29 0.38
CA LEU A 365 20.14 16.93 1.44
C LEU A 365 21.64 17.05 1.13
N GLU A 366 22.20 16.14 0.32
CA GLU A 366 23.64 16.11 -0.02
C GLU A 366 24.12 17.39 -0.73
N GLN A 367 23.20 18.10 -1.39
CA GLN A 367 23.53 19.37 -2.05
C GLN A 367 23.66 20.54 -1.05
N LEU A 368 23.23 20.35 0.21
CA LEU A 368 23.33 21.35 1.24
C LEU A 368 24.72 21.34 1.90
N PRO A 369 25.25 22.48 2.34
CA PRO A 369 26.48 22.52 3.14
C PRO A 369 26.36 21.65 4.39
N ASP A 370 27.46 20.96 4.77
CA ASP A 370 27.52 20.08 5.95
C ASP A 370 26.99 20.72 7.24
N VAL A 371 27.24 22.02 7.43
CA VAL A 371 26.75 22.78 8.58
C VAL A 371 25.23 22.81 8.60
N ILE A 372 24.58 22.95 7.45
CA ILE A 372 23.11 22.93 7.33
C ILE A 372 22.58 21.52 7.58
N GLN A 373 23.20 20.51 6.98
CA GLN A 373 22.80 19.11 7.19
C GLN A 373 22.85 18.74 8.68
N ARG A 374 23.93 19.09 9.40
CA ARG A 374 24.06 18.86 10.84
C ARG A 374 22.98 19.61 11.64
N LYS A 375 22.65 20.85 11.26
CA LYS A 375 21.57 21.58 11.90
C LYS A 375 20.20 20.91 11.69
N LEU A 376 19.91 20.46 10.47
CA LEU A 376 18.68 19.73 10.17
C LEU A 376 18.58 18.41 10.95
N ALA A 377 19.67 17.65 11.04
CA ALA A 377 19.72 16.38 11.77
C ALA A 377 19.58 16.54 13.29
N LYS A 378 19.92 17.71 13.83
CA LYS A 378 19.86 17.98 15.28
C LYS A 378 18.42 18.07 15.82
N TYR A 379 17.49 18.52 15.01
CA TYR A 379 16.12 18.80 15.44
C TYR A 379 15.12 17.87 14.75
N ARG A 380 14.14 17.42 15.49
CA ARG A 380 13.10 16.52 14.99
C ARG A 380 12.01 17.26 14.19
N ARG A 381 11.73 18.51 14.54
CA ARG A 381 10.63 19.29 13.97
C ARG A 381 10.99 20.74 13.74
N PHE A 382 10.35 21.28 12.73
CA PHE A 382 10.54 22.65 12.29
C PHE A 382 9.19 23.30 12.00
N ALA A 383 9.07 24.58 12.30
CA ALA A 383 8.01 25.42 11.76
C ALA A 383 8.45 26.01 10.43
N VAL A 384 7.60 25.99 9.44
CA VAL A 384 7.82 26.63 8.15
C VAL A 384 7.55 28.13 8.28
N VAL A 385 8.58 28.94 8.10
CA VAL A 385 8.47 30.40 8.19
C VAL A 385 8.01 31.01 6.87
N SER A 386 8.63 30.57 5.77
CA SER A 386 8.27 30.98 4.42
C SER A 386 8.64 29.91 3.42
N VAL A 387 8.00 29.92 2.26
CA VAL A 387 8.33 29.06 1.13
C VAL A 387 8.38 29.87 -0.15
N ASP A 388 9.27 29.45 -1.05
CA ASP A 388 9.36 29.99 -2.41
C ASP A 388 9.20 28.84 -3.40
N TYR A 389 8.11 28.86 -4.16
CA TYR A 389 7.77 27.90 -5.22
C TYR A 389 7.89 28.54 -6.63
N SER A 390 8.48 29.73 -6.76
CA SER A 390 8.53 30.48 -8.02
C SER A 390 9.40 29.81 -9.09
N THR A 391 10.45 29.12 -8.66
CA THR A 391 11.43 28.49 -9.56
C THR A 391 11.33 26.97 -9.47
N PRO A 392 10.71 26.30 -10.47
CA PRO A 392 10.62 24.84 -10.50
C PRO A 392 12.00 24.17 -10.43
N GLY A 393 12.15 23.20 -9.52
CA GLY A 393 13.41 22.47 -9.27
C GLY A 393 14.33 23.15 -8.26
N TRP A 394 14.00 24.38 -7.81
CA TRP A 394 14.77 25.15 -6.83
C TRP A 394 13.88 25.68 -5.69
N GLU A 395 12.76 25.02 -5.48
CA GLU A 395 11.81 25.41 -4.45
C GLU A 395 12.44 25.31 -3.06
N THR A 396 12.33 26.40 -2.29
CA THR A 396 13.02 26.56 -1.01
C THR A 396 12.05 26.87 0.11
N ALA A 397 12.25 26.26 1.27
CA ALA A 397 11.57 26.56 2.53
C ALA A 397 12.57 27.16 3.54
N ILE A 398 12.15 28.17 4.26
CA ILE A 398 12.84 28.69 5.45
C ILE A 398 12.21 28.05 6.67
N LEU A 399 12.99 27.30 7.40
CA LEU A 399 12.58 26.50 8.54
C LEU A 399 13.11 27.10 9.84
N GLN A 400 12.32 27.03 10.89
CA GLN A 400 12.71 27.38 12.24
C GLN A 400 12.58 26.15 13.14
N PRO A 401 13.67 25.61 13.72
CA PRO A 401 13.59 24.52 14.68
C PRO A 401 12.73 24.93 15.89
N ILE A 402 11.88 24.03 16.36
CA ILE A 402 11.01 24.30 17.50
C ILE A 402 11.84 24.65 18.74
N GLY A 403 11.48 25.73 19.41
CA GLY A 403 12.18 26.23 20.61
C GLY A 403 13.43 27.08 20.34
N THR A 404 13.72 27.40 19.08
CA THR A 404 14.86 28.28 18.72
C THR A 404 14.42 29.50 17.91
N LYS A 405 15.33 30.44 17.68
CA LYS A 405 15.14 31.57 16.77
C LYS A 405 15.94 31.42 15.46
N ASP A 406 16.67 30.30 15.31
CA ASP A 406 17.48 30.03 14.14
C ASP A 406 16.60 29.84 12.91
N ARG A 407 17.09 30.31 11.75
CA ARG A 407 16.45 30.06 10.45
C ARG A 407 17.38 29.24 9.58
N ILE A 408 16.81 28.23 8.91
CA ILE A 408 17.56 27.28 8.09
C ILE A 408 16.87 27.20 6.73
N ALA A 409 17.59 27.50 5.66
CA ALA A 409 17.09 27.26 4.31
C ALA A 409 17.26 25.77 3.92
N CYS A 410 16.21 25.19 3.35
CA CYS A 410 16.14 23.79 2.97
C CYS A 410 15.33 23.66 1.68
N PRO A 411 15.62 22.70 0.79
CA PRO A 411 14.73 22.39 -0.33
C PRO A 411 13.31 22.09 0.18
N ALA A 412 12.30 22.77 -0.37
CA ALA A 412 10.91 22.57 0.06
C ALA A 412 10.44 21.12 -0.12
N ARG A 413 10.98 20.41 -1.11
CA ARG A 413 10.71 19.00 -1.36
C ARG A 413 11.27 18.08 -0.27
N ALA A 414 12.25 18.52 0.52
CA ALA A 414 12.74 17.76 1.67
C ALA A 414 11.85 17.88 2.92
N CYS A 415 10.88 18.79 2.92
CA CYS A 415 9.96 19.03 4.05
C CYS A 415 8.76 18.08 3.95
N ILE A 416 8.50 17.32 5.01
CA ILE A 416 7.33 16.43 5.15
C ILE A 416 6.40 17.06 6.16
N VAL A 417 5.19 17.44 5.73
CA VAL A 417 4.16 18.04 6.60
C VAL A 417 3.67 17.00 7.61
N ASN A 418 3.52 17.42 8.88
CA ASN A 418 3.24 16.57 10.03
C ASN A 418 1.75 16.53 10.39
#